data_55650d262c41a47846002f6e8212885d
#
_entry.id   55650d262c41a47846002f6e8212885d
#
_cell.length_a   1.000
_cell.length_b   1.000
_cell.length_c   1.000
_cell.angle_alpha   90.00
_cell.angle_beta   90.00
_cell.angle_gamma   90.00
#
_symmetry.space_group_name_H-M   'P 1'
#
loop_
_entity.id
_entity.type
_entity.pdbx_description
1 polymer ?
#
loop_
_entity_poly.entity_id
_entity_poly.type
_entity_poly.pdbx_seq_one_letter_code
_entity_poly.pdbx_strand_id
1 'polypeptide(L)'
;MITRRHLGAAALAVCAGPLRAEPAPLRVISAGGAFTEIVFRLDAQSLLVGTDTTSIYPAAAAALPKVGYLRQLSAEGVLSLKPTLLLTASEAGPPTVLQQLRAAGVQIVQGDGRHSIEALRGNVRLLGDALQRAERGRALDAELQRAWAATQAAITRRNPAPRALFVLSHAANQVQVAGTDTAADAMIRYAGGVNVMSAFSGYKPLAAEAVVAAAPDVIVTTKQGLDALGGMDALLARPGLALTPAGKARRVYGPDALAMLGFGPRLPQAVRELAVVLGTAAA
;
A
#
# COMPACT_ATOMS: atom_id res chain seq x y z
N MET A 1 20.39 -82.56 -42.71
CA MET A 1 19.11 -81.82 -42.71
C MET A 1 19.11 -80.91 -41.47
N ILE A 2 19.40 -79.64 -41.73
CA ILE A 2 19.59 -78.66 -40.65
C ILE A 2 18.48 -77.62 -40.78
N THR A 3 17.60 -77.45 -39.78
CA THR A 3 16.56 -76.43 -39.73
C THR A 3 17.02 -75.29 -38.82
N ARG A 4 17.22 -74.13 -39.43
CA ARG A 4 17.50 -72.88 -38.72
C ARG A 4 16.22 -72.27 -38.16
N ARG A 5 16.16 -72.11 -36.82
CA ARG A 5 15.16 -71.31 -36.11
C ARG A 5 15.61 -69.86 -36.07
N HIS A 6 14.86 -68.94 -36.68
CA HIS A 6 15.05 -67.52 -36.53
C HIS A 6 14.32 -67.08 -35.28
N LEU A 7 15.06 -66.62 -34.25
CA LEU A 7 14.54 -65.82 -33.13
C LEU A 7 14.46 -64.37 -33.59
N GLY A 8 13.23 -63.88 -33.74
CA GLY A 8 12.99 -62.42 -33.90
C GLY A 8 13.03 -61.74 -32.55
N ALA A 9 14.00 -60.86 -32.33
CA ALA A 9 14.06 -59.93 -31.19
C ALA A 9 13.19 -58.69 -31.51
N ALA A 10 12.04 -58.58 -30.87
CA ALA A 10 11.22 -57.37 -30.90
C ALA A 10 11.83 -56.32 -29.95
N ALA A 11 12.44 -55.26 -30.48
CA ALA A 11 12.90 -54.13 -29.68
C ALA A 11 11.69 -53.24 -29.35
N LEU A 12 11.30 -53.22 -28.07
CA LEU A 12 10.37 -52.23 -27.55
C LEU A 12 11.10 -50.86 -27.46
N ALA A 13 10.83 -49.95 -28.40
CA ALA A 13 11.21 -48.55 -28.29
C ALA A 13 10.30 -47.87 -27.31
N VAL A 14 10.78 -47.68 -26.06
CA VAL A 14 10.11 -46.82 -25.07
C VAL A 14 10.30 -45.38 -25.51
N CYS A 15 9.28 -44.77 -26.08
CA CYS A 15 9.22 -43.33 -26.34
C CYS A 15 9.14 -42.58 -25.00
N ALA A 16 10.30 -42.23 -24.47
CA ALA A 16 10.38 -41.25 -23.38
C ALA A 16 9.99 -39.87 -23.94
N GLY A 17 8.72 -39.53 -23.90
CA GLY A 17 8.27 -38.18 -24.18
C GLY A 17 8.95 -37.21 -23.17
N PRO A 18 9.24 -35.96 -23.60
CA PRO A 18 9.82 -34.97 -22.69
C PRO A 18 8.87 -34.79 -21.47
N LEU A 19 9.34 -35.16 -20.29
CA LEU A 19 8.69 -34.79 -19.04
C LEU A 19 8.61 -33.24 -19.01
N ARG A 20 7.43 -32.71 -19.31
CA ARG A 20 7.14 -31.31 -19.08
C ARG A 20 7.19 -31.13 -17.56
N ALA A 21 8.28 -30.53 -17.06
CA ALA A 21 8.34 -30.12 -15.66
C ALA A 21 7.13 -29.22 -15.40
N GLU A 22 6.25 -29.62 -14.50
CA GLU A 22 5.16 -28.73 -14.04
C GLU A 22 5.83 -27.42 -13.56
N PRO A 23 5.28 -26.26 -13.96
CA PRO A 23 5.82 -24.99 -13.48
C PRO A 23 5.77 -25.00 -11.95
N ALA A 24 6.90 -24.67 -11.33
CA ALA A 24 7.00 -24.61 -9.88
C ALA A 24 5.86 -23.75 -9.32
N PRO A 25 5.21 -24.17 -8.23
CA PRO A 25 4.08 -23.43 -7.66
C PRO A 25 4.51 -22.00 -7.31
N LEU A 26 3.64 -21.05 -7.63
CA LEU A 26 3.88 -19.63 -7.40
C LEU A 26 4.00 -19.38 -5.89
N ARG A 27 5.14 -18.86 -5.44
CA ARG A 27 5.44 -18.50 -4.04
C ARG A 27 5.67 -17.00 -3.98
N VAL A 28 4.73 -16.28 -3.41
CA VAL A 28 4.66 -14.81 -3.50
C VAL A 28 5.09 -14.16 -2.19
N ILE A 29 5.98 -13.19 -2.26
CA ILE A 29 6.16 -12.19 -1.20
C ILE A 29 5.54 -10.89 -1.68
N SER A 30 4.74 -10.26 -0.81
CA SER A 30 4.17 -8.94 -1.04
C SER A 30 4.81 -7.93 -0.10
N ALA A 31 5.48 -6.92 -0.65
CA ALA A 31 6.12 -5.83 0.08
C ALA A 31 5.41 -4.50 -0.21
N GLY A 32 4.69 -4.02 0.78
CA GLY A 32 3.81 -2.85 0.73
C GLY A 32 2.36 -3.22 1.08
N GLY A 33 1.82 -2.58 2.14
CA GLY A 33 0.51 -2.94 2.68
C GLY A 33 -0.63 -2.85 1.68
N ALA A 34 -0.61 -1.85 0.78
CA ALA A 34 -1.61 -1.71 -0.29
C ALA A 34 -1.55 -2.87 -1.30
N PHE A 35 -0.35 -3.34 -1.63
CA PHE A 35 -0.15 -4.49 -2.52
C PHE A 35 -0.67 -5.77 -1.89
N THR A 36 -0.35 -5.95 -0.61
CA THR A 36 -0.87 -7.09 0.15
C THR A 36 -2.40 -7.07 0.21
N GLU A 37 -3.01 -5.91 0.45
CA GLU A 37 -4.46 -5.77 0.42
C GLU A 37 -5.04 -6.12 -0.96
N ILE A 38 -4.40 -5.70 -2.06
CA ILE A 38 -4.80 -6.09 -3.42
C ILE A 38 -4.73 -7.62 -3.59
N VAL A 39 -3.65 -8.29 -3.14
CA VAL A 39 -3.52 -9.75 -3.22
C VAL A 39 -4.71 -10.46 -2.55
N PHE A 40 -5.13 -10.00 -1.36
CA PHE A 40 -6.31 -10.54 -0.67
C PHE A 40 -7.61 -10.28 -1.44
N ARG A 41 -7.76 -9.09 -2.05
CA ARG A 41 -8.94 -8.74 -2.87
C ARG A 41 -9.00 -9.52 -4.18
N LEU A 42 -7.88 -10.06 -4.64
CA LEU A 42 -7.79 -10.94 -5.81
C LEU A 42 -7.98 -12.43 -5.47
N ASP A 43 -8.31 -12.77 -4.23
CA ASP A 43 -8.39 -14.15 -3.73
C ASP A 43 -7.10 -14.97 -3.98
N ALA A 44 -5.94 -14.32 -3.88
CA ALA A 44 -4.63 -14.91 -4.13
C ALA A 44 -3.77 -15.07 -2.86
N GLN A 45 -4.36 -14.88 -1.66
CA GLN A 45 -3.65 -14.92 -0.38
C GLN A 45 -2.98 -16.28 -0.10
N SER A 46 -3.50 -17.38 -0.64
CA SER A 46 -2.90 -18.73 -0.50
C SER A 46 -1.52 -18.85 -1.16
N LEU A 47 -1.18 -17.93 -2.07
CA LEU A 47 0.13 -17.86 -2.72
C LEU A 47 1.17 -17.14 -1.87
N LEU A 48 0.74 -16.37 -0.83
CA LEU A 48 1.64 -15.59 -0.01
C LEU A 48 2.44 -16.49 0.93
N VAL A 49 3.76 -16.38 0.86
CA VAL A 49 4.71 -17.01 1.78
C VAL A 49 5.32 -16.03 2.77
N GLY A 50 5.17 -14.72 2.54
CA GLY A 50 5.63 -13.66 3.42
C GLY A 50 5.17 -12.28 2.97
N THR A 51 5.28 -11.33 3.89
CA THR A 51 4.93 -9.92 3.66
C THR A 51 5.92 -9.00 4.36
N ASP A 52 5.90 -7.71 4.04
CA ASP A 52 6.67 -6.70 4.76
C ASP A 52 5.97 -6.21 6.05
N THR A 53 6.66 -5.40 6.83
CA THR A 53 6.13 -4.88 8.12
C THR A 53 4.97 -3.90 7.97
N THR A 54 4.74 -3.32 6.77
CA THR A 54 3.60 -2.42 6.52
C THR A 54 2.32 -3.16 6.18
N SER A 55 2.41 -4.47 5.92
CA SER A 55 1.30 -5.35 5.57
C SER A 55 0.55 -5.79 6.84
N ILE A 56 -0.22 -4.88 7.43
CA ILE A 56 -0.96 -5.06 8.68
C ILE A 56 -2.45 -5.37 8.46
N TYR A 57 -2.94 -5.22 7.23
CA TYR A 57 -4.33 -5.47 6.88
C TYR A 57 -4.43 -6.34 5.60
N PRO A 58 -5.39 -7.26 5.54
CA PRO A 58 -6.29 -7.69 6.64
C PRO A 58 -5.51 -8.40 7.76
N ALA A 59 -6.17 -8.73 8.88
CA ALA A 59 -5.50 -9.36 10.03
C ALA A 59 -4.73 -10.64 9.66
N ALA A 60 -5.22 -11.41 8.69
CA ALA A 60 -4.52 -12.60 8.17
C ALA A 60 -3.16 -12.26 7.53
N ALA A 61 -2.99 -11.08 6.94
CA ALA A 61 -1.70 -10.62 6.41
C ALA A 61 -0.70 -10.32 7.51
N ALA A 62 -1.16 -9.82 8.66
CA ALA A 62 -0.31 -9.54 9.80
C ALA A 62 0.34 -10.79 10.39
N ALA A 63 -0.33 -11.96 10.27
CA ALA A 63 0.14 -13.24 10.77
C ALA A 63 1.22 -13.92 9.89
N LEU A 64 1.41 -13.45 8.65
CA LEU A 64 2.41 -14.01 7.73
C LEU A 64 3.84 -13.63 8.14
N PRO A 65 4.85 -14.48 7.82
CA PRO A 65 6.25 -14.17 8.02
C PRO A 65 6.64 -12.80 7.48
N LYS A 66 7.43 -12.02 8.23
CA LYS A 66 7.84 -10.67 7.85
C LYS A 66 9.26 -10.65 7.31
N VAL A 67 9.43 -10.05 6.11
CA VAL A 67 10.73 -9.92 5.44
C VAL A 67 11.40 -8.55 5.67
N GLY A 68 10.96 -7.81 6.66
CA GLY A 68 11.46 -6.47 6.98
C GLY A 68 10.59 -5.35 6.43
N TYR A 69 11.09 -4.13 6.46
CA TYR A 69 10.41 -2.94 5.94
C TYR A 69 10.67 -2.79 4.44
N LEU A 70 9.62 -2.49 3.64
CA LEU A 70 9.71 -2.47 2.17
C LEU A 70 10.87 -1.61 1.63
N ARG A 71 11.22 -0.49 2.27
CA ARG A 71 12.36 0.37 1.84
C ARG A 71 13.72 -0.10 2.35
N GLN A 72 13.75 -1.13 3.21
CA GLN A 72 14.96 -1.70 3.83
C GLN A 72 14.86 -3.23 3.82
N LEU A 73 14.51 -3.82 2.67
CA LEU A 73 14.46 -5.27 2.51
C LEU A 73 15.85 -5.88 2.68
N SER A 74 15.88 -7.12 3.18
CA SER A 74 17.08 -7.96 3.23
C SER A 74 16.95 -9.07 2.19
N ALA A 75 17.99 -9.27 1.36
CA ALA A 75 18.02 -10.36 0.40
C ALA A 75 17.90 -11.71 1.10
N GLU A 76 18.61 -11.91 2.21
CA GLU A 76 18.57 -13.12 3.03
C GLU A 76 17.14 -13.36 3.57
N GLY A 77 16.52 -12.34 4.17
CA GLY A 77 15.16 -12.44 4.71
C GLY A 77 14.13 -12.81 3.65
N VAL A 78 14.24 -12.24 2.45
CA VAL A 78 13.37 -12.57 1.32
C VAL A 78 13.64 -13.99 0.81
N LEU A 79 14.91 -14.35 0.55
CA LEU A 79 15.30 -15.64 -0.04
C LEU A 79 15.08 -16.83 0.92
N SER A 80 15.08 -16.61 2.24
CA SER A 80 14.81 -17.66 3.22
C SER A 80 13.44 -18.31 3.04
N LEU A 81 12.46 -17.54 2.50
CA LEU A 81 11.13 -18.02 2.20
C LEU A 81 11.00 -18.65 0.80
N LYS A 82 12.09 -18.74 0.05
CA LYS A 82 12.16 -19.33 -1.31
C LYS A 82 11.04 -18.82 -2.23
N PRO A 83 10.89 -17.50 -2.41
CA PRO A 83 9.86 -16.96 -3.28
C PRO A 83 10.23 -17.16 -4.75
N THR A 84 9.20 -17.28 -5.60
CA THR A 84 9.34 -17.20 -7.06
C THR A 84 8.97 -15.80 -7.59
N LEU A 85 8.17 -15.06 -6.81
CA LEU A 85 7.66 -13.74 -7.16
C LEU A 85 7.70 -12.78 -5.96
N LEU A 86 8.23 -11.58 -6.17
CA LEU A 86 8.10 -10.43 -5.28
C LEU A 86 7.20 -9.39 -5.92
N LEU A 87 6.09 -9.07 -5.28
CA LEU A 87 5.21 -7.95 -5.61
C LEU A 87 5.60 -6.77 -4.72
N THR A 88 5.81 -5.60 -5.30
CA THR A 88 6.25 -4.46 -4.50
C THR A 88 5.86 -3.12 -5.09
N ALA A 89 5.75 -2.11 -4.22
CA ALA A 89 5.61 -0.72 -4.62
C ALA A 89 6.95 -0.19 -5.21
N SER A 90 6.88 0.90 -5.96
CA SER A 90 8.04 1.48 -6.64
C SER A 90 9.14 1.96 -5.71
N GLU A 91 8.79 2.32 -4.48
CA GLU A 91 9.73 2.79 -3.45
C GLU A 91 10.43 1.67 -2.67
N ALA A 92 10.20 0.40 -3.02
CA ALA A 92 10.87 -0.72 -2.35
C ALA A 92 12.37 -0.73 -2.66
N GLY A 93 13.13 -1.13 -1.68
CA GLY A 93 14.59 -1.15 -1.79
C GLY A 93 15.29 -1.78 -0.61
N PRO A 94 16.62 -1.66 -0.56
CA PRO A 94 17.52 -0.91 -1.46
C PRO A 94 17.57 -1.50 -2.88
N PRO A 95 17.88 -0.70 -3.91
CA PRO A 95 17.99 -1.19 -5.30
C PRO A 95 18.96 -2.36 -5.46
N THR A 96 20.05 -2.38 -4.69
CA THR A 96 21.03 -3.47 -4.67
C THR A 96 20.41 -4.80 -4.21
N VAL A 97 19.51 -4.77 -3.23
CA VAL A 97 18.78 -5.96 -2.78
C VAL A 97 17.87 -6.48 -3.88
N LEU A 98 17.15 -5.59 -4.58
CA LEU A 98 16.29 -6.01 -5.70
C LEU A 98 17.11 -6.64 -6.84
N GLN A 99 18.34 -6.15 -7.10
CA GLN A 99 19.25 -6.77 -8.07
C GLN A 99 19.68 -8.17 -7.61
N GLN A 100 20.05 -8.35 -6.34
CA GLN A 100 20.42 -9.65 -5.77
C GLN A 100 19.26 -10.66 -5.89
N LEU A 101 18.04 -10.24 -5.61
CA LEU A 101 16.85 -11.09 -5.74
C LEU A 101 16.62 -11.52 -7.19
N ARG A 102 16.77 -10.60 -8.16
CA ARG A 102 16.68 -10.95 -9.59
C ARG A 102 17.78 -11.94 -10.00
N ALA A 103 19.02 -11.73 -9.54
CA ALA A 103 20.14 -12.65 -9.81
C ALA A 103 19.90 -14.04 -9.20
N ALA A 104 19.16 -14.13 -8.10
CA ALA A 104 18.74 -15.38 -7.47
C ALA A 104 17.51 -16.02 -8.15
N GLY A 105 17.01 -15.45 -9.25
CA GLY A 105 15.90 -16.01 -10.02
C GLY A 105 14.50 -15.59 -9.53
N VAL A 106 14.40 -14.65 -8.58
CA VAL A 106 13.11 -14.12 -8.13
C VAL A 106 12.58 -13.12 -9.17
N GLN A 107 11.38 -13.37 -9.69
CA GLN A 107 10.69 -12.40 -10.51
C GLN A 107 10.24 -11.23 -9.64
N ILE A 108 10.45 -9.98 -10.10
CA ILE A 108 10.01 -8.79 -9.36
C ILE A 108 9.02 -8.00 -10.20
N VAL A 109 7.84 -7.79 -9.68
CA VAL A 109 6.79 -6.93 -10.24
C VAL A 109 6.67 -5.70 -9.37
N GLN A 110 7.07 -4.56 -9.92
CA GLN A 110 6.97 -3.26 -9.25
C GLN A 110 5.80 -2.47 -9.84
N GLY A 111 4.92 -2.01 -8.98
CA GLY A 111 3.81 -1.16 -9.38
C GLY A 111 4.13 0.32 -9.29
N ASP A 112 3.14 1.11 -9.67
CA ASP A 112 3.18 2.58 -9.64
C ASP A 112 3.00 3.09 -8.20
N GLY A 113 3.92 3.91 -7.71
CA GLY A 113 3.89 4.51 -6.37
C GLY A 113 3.22 5.89 -6.31
N ARG A 114 2.64 6.39 -7.39
CA ARG A 114 1.94 7.67 -7.38
C ARG A 114 0.69 7.61 -6.51
N HIS A 115 0.43 8.67 -5.76
CA HIS A 115 -0.73 8.78 -4.88
C HIS A 115 -1.98 9.18 -5.68
N SER A 116 -2.49 8.25 -6.51
CA SER A 116 -3.66 8.49 -7.36
C SER A 116 -4.53 7.23 -7.53
N ILE A 117 -5.81 7.45 -7.85
CA ILE A 117 -6.73 6.35 -8.15
C ILE A 117 -6.32 5.61 -9.43
N GLU A 118 -5.74 6.30 -10.39
CA GLU A 118 -5.25 5.72 -11.64
C GLU A 118 -4.10 4.75 -11.38
N ALA A 119 -3.15 5.13 -10.52
CA ALA A 119 -2.05 4.25 -10.08
C ALA A 119 -2.58 3.02 -9.35
N LEU A 120 -3.50 3.18 -8.39
CA LEU A 120 -4.15 2.06 -7.70
C LEU A 120 -4.81 1.09 -8.70
N ARG A 121 -5.61 1.60 -9.63
CA ARG A 121 -6.30 0.78 -10.64
C ARG A 121 -5.32 0.07 -11.58
N GLY A 122 -4.24 0.77 -11.96
CA GLY A 122 -3.12 0.18 -12.72
C GLY A 122 -2.46 -0.97 -11.95
N ASN A 123 -2.18 -0.79 -10.68
CA ASN A 123 -1.59 -1.80 -9.80
C ASN A 123 -2.53 -3.02 -9.63
N VAL A 124 -3.84 -2.81 -9.50
CA VAL A 124 -4.81 -3.91 -9.42
C VAL A 124 -4.75 -4.80 -10.67
N ARG A 125 -4.70 -4.21 -11.87
CA ARG A 125 -4.57 -4.97 -13.12
C ARG A 125 -3.23 -5.68 -13.20
N LEU A 126 -2.12 -4.96 -12.93
CA LEU A 126 -0.77 -5.49 -12.94
C LEU A 126 -0.62 -6.73 -12.02
N LEU A 127 -1.13 -6.63 -10.79
CA LEU A 127 -1.08 -7.72 -9.83
C LEU A 127 -2.03 -8.86 -10.22
N GLY A 128 -3.20 -8.54 -10.78
CA GLY A 128 -4.13 -9.52 -11.33
C GLY A 128 -3.48 -10.41 -12.39
N ASP A 129 -2.74 -9.81 -13.31
CA ASP A 129 -2.00 -10.52 -14.35
C ASP A 129 -0.84 -11.35 -13.77
N ALA A 130 -0.03 -10.73 -12.90
CA ALA A 130 1.13 -11.39 -12.28
C ALA A 130 0.74 -12.61 -11.41
N LEU A 131 -0.43 -12.57 -10.78
CA LEU A 131 -0.96 -13.63 -9.92
C LEU A 131 -1.86 -14.62 -10.66
N GLN A 132 -1.99 -14.51 -11.99
CA GLN A 132 -2.90 -15.33 -12.80
C GLN A 132 -4.37 -15.20 -12.33
N ARG A 133 -4.77 -13.99 -11.95
CA ARG A 133 -6.10 -13.59 -11.50
C ARG A 133 -6.67 -12.42 -12.32
N ALA A 134 -6.36 -12.38 -13.63
CA ALA A 134 -6.71 -11.27 -14.51
C ALA A 134 -8.21 -10.90 -14.48
N GLU A 135 -9.12 -11.89 -14.43
CA GLU A 135 -10.55 -11.63 -14.34
C GLU A 135 -10.95 -10.96 -13.02
N ARG A 136 -10.41 -11.46 -11.90
CA ARG A 136 -10.59 -10.82 -10.58
C ARG A 136 -10.01 -9.41 -10.58
N GLY A 137 -8.85 -9.20 -11.22
CA GLY A 137 -8.23 -7.87 -11.40
C GLY A 137 -9.17 -6.91 -12.14
N ARG A 138 -9.76 -7.34 -13.26
CA ARG A 138 -10.75 -6.53 -14.01
C ARG A 138 -12.01 -6.23 -13.19
N ALA A 139 -12.52 -7.21 -12.47
CA ALA A 139 -13.70 -7.04 -11.62
C ALA A 139 -13.44 -6.03 -10.48
N LEU A 140 -12.30 -6.14 -9.80
CA LEU A 140 -11.88 -5.21 -8.74
C LEU A 140 -11.62 -3.79 -9.29
N ASP A 141 -10.98 -3.67 -10.46
CA ASP A 141 -10.79 -2.36 -11.13
C ASP A 141 -12.13 -1.67 -11.42
N ALA A 142 -13.10 -2.41 -11.96
CA ALA A 142 -14.44 -1.88 -12.22
C ALA A 142 -15.20 -1.50 -10.93
N GLU A 143 -15.03 -2.27 -9.85
CA GLU A 143 -15.58 -1.94 -8.54
C GLU A 143 -14.99 -0.63 -7.99
N LEU A 144 -13.66 -0.50 -8.01
CA LEU A 144 -12.95 0.69 -7.56
C LEU A 144 -13.35 1.93 -8.37
N GLN A 145 -13.54 1.78 -9.68
CA GLN A 145 -14.00 2.88 -10.53
C GLN A 145 -15.39 3.37 -10.12
N ARG A 146 -16.33 2.45 -9.86
CA ARG A 146 -17.69 2.83 -9.42
C ARG A 146 -17.67 3.47 -8.03
N ALA A 147 -16.92 2.87 -7.08
CA ALA A 147 -16.79 3.39 -5.72
C ALA A 147 -16.17 4.80 -5.72
N TRP A 148 -15.12 5.00 -6.55
CA TRP A 148 -14.49 6.30 -6.70
C TRP A 148 -15.43 7.35 -7.28
N ALA A 149 -16.15 7.03 -8.35
CA ALA A 149 -17.12 7.94 -8.96
C ALA A 149 -18.21 8.35 -7.94
N ALA A 150 -18.74 7.39 -7.18
CA ALA A 150 -19.72 7.67 -6.12
C ALA A 150 -19.13 8.56 -5.01
N THR A 151 -17.89 8.30 -4.59
CA THR A 151 -17.20 9.14 -3.60
C THR A 151 -17.00 10.56 -4.09
N GLN A 152 -16.53 10.74 -5.32
CA GLN A 152 -16.34 12.08 -5.90
C GLN A 152 -17.66 12.85 -6.08
N ALA A 153 -18.74 12.17 -6.46
CA ALA A 153 -20.06 12.76 -6.58
C ALA A 153 -20.66 13.21 -5.25
N ALA A 154 -20.29 12.55 -4.14
CA ALA A 154 -20.74 12.91 -2.79
C ALA A 154 -19.98 14.10 -2.19
N ILE A 155 -18.83 14.49 -2.77
CA ILE A 155 -18.00 15.57 -2.25
C ILE A 155 -18.41 16.91 -2.87
N THR A 156 -18.85 17.83 -2.00
CA THR A 156 -19.18 19.20 -2.39
C THR A 156 -17.99 20.12 -2.14
N ARG A 157 -17.55 20.81 -3.17
CA ARG A 157 -16.50 21.82 -3.02
C ARG A 157 -17.04 23.02 -2.25
N ARG A 158 -16.42 23.34 -1.14
CA ARG A 158 -16.77 24.50 -0.31
C ARG A 158 -15.90 25.70 -0.68
N ASN A 159 -16.44 26.90 -0.47
CA ASN A 159 -15.69 28.15 -0.56
C ASN A 159 -15.95 29.02 0.68
N PRO A 160 -14.95 29.26 1.55
CA PRO A 160 -13.59 28.72 1.47
C PRO A 160 -13.54 27.19 1.70
N ALA A 161 -12.56 26.54 1.09
CA ALA A 161 -12.31 25.12 1.32
C ALA A 161 -11.74 24.89 2.74
N PRO A 162 -12.11 23.78 3.40
CA PRO A 162 -11.62 23.47 4.75
C PRO A 162 -10.10 23.24 4.75
N ARG A 163 -9.44 23.81 5.74
CA ARG A 163 -7.99 23.86 5.89
C ARG A 163 -7.52 22.70 6.79
N ALA A 164 -6.77 21.77 6.23
CA ALA A 164 -6.29 20.59 6.96
C ALA A 164 -4.77 20.60 7.11
N LEU A 165 -4.29 20.24 8.30
CA LEU A 165 -2.89 19.98 8.62
C LEU A 165 -2.73 18.47 8.81
N PHE A 166 -1.83 17.82 8.08
CA PHE A 166 -1.46 16.44 8.38
C PHE A 166 -0.20 16.38 9.24
N VAL A 167 -0.30 15.67 10.36
CA VAL A 167 0.80 15.44 11.30
C VAL A 167 1.17 13.97 11.28
N LEU A 168 2.42 13.68 10.90
CA LEU A 168 3.01 12.34 10.92
C LEU A 168 3.86 12.16 12.17
N SER A 169 3.63 11.08 12.89
CA SER A 169 4.49 10.64 13.98
C SER A 169 4.70 9.14 13.94
N HIS A 170 5.94 8.70 14.06
CA HIS A 170 6.32 7.29 14.25
C HIS A 170 6.91 7.04 15.64
N ALA A 171 7.31 8.11 16.34
CA ALA A 171 7.86 8.08 17.68
C ALA A 171 7.62 9.44 18.37
N ALA A 172 7.65 9.45 19.70
CA ALA A 172 7.34 10.62 20.50
C ALA A 172 8.16 11.88 20.13
N ASN A 173 9.39 11.71 19.64
CA ASN A 173 10.30 12.82 19.34
C ASN A 173 10.42 13.17 17.84
N GLN A 174 9.67 12.48 16.97
CA GLN A 174 9.74 12.67 15.52
C GLN A 174 8.35 13.05 14.99
N VAL A 175 8.01 14.33 15.16
CA VAL A 175 6.75 14.87 14.65
C VAL A 175 7.04 15.70 13.40
N GLN A 176 6.43 15.33 12.30
CA GLN A 176 6.57 15.97 11.00
C GLN A 176 5.21 16.43 10.49
N VAL A 177 5.21 17.38 9.58
CA VAL A 177 4.03 17.82 8.83
C VAL A 177 4.21 17.51 7.35
N ALA A 178 3.11 17.13 6.70
CA ALA A 178 3.10 16.78 5.28
C ALA A 178 2.93 18.04 4.42
N GLY A 179 3.88 18.26 3.51
CA GLY A 179 3.78 19.21 2.41
C GLY A 179 3.10 18.61 1.18
N THR A 180 3.31 19.25 0.03
CA THR A 180 2.87 18.75 -1.29
C THR A 180 3.56 17.43 -1.66
N ASP A 181 3.05 16.73 -2.68
CA ASP A 181 3.58 15.48 -3.21
C ASP A 181 3.65 14.33 -2.18
N THR A 182 2.78 14.36 -1.19
CA THR A 182 2.62 13.29 -0.19
C THR A 182 1.28 12.59 -0.32
N ALA A 183 1.18 11.36 0.18
CA ALA A 183 -0.08 10.64 0.31
C ALA A 183 -1.12 11.46 1.08
N ALA A 184 -0.71 12.11 2.17
CA ALA A 184 -1.57 12.94 2.99
C ALA A 184 -2.12 14.16 2.22
N ASP A 185 -1.28 14.83 1.45
CA ASP A 185 -1.68 15.94 0.59
C ASP A 185 -2.73 15.51 -0.44
N ALA A 186 -2.47 14.40 -1.13
CA ALA A 186 -3.41 13.84 -2.11
C ALA A 186 -4.76 13.47 -1.47
N MET A 187 -4.76 12.86 -0.27
CA MET A 187 -5.97 12.52 0.47
C MET A 187 -6.79 13.75 0.85
N ILE A 188 -6.14 14.79 1.38
CA ILE A 188 -6.80 16.06 1.74
C ILE A 188 -7.45 16.69 0.51
N ARG A 189 -6.74 16.74 -0.62
CA ARG A 189 -7.27 17.30 -1.87
C ARG A 189 -8.43 16.47 -2.43
N TYR A 190 -8.33 15.15 -2.39
CA TYR A 190 -9.41 14.25 -2.81
C TYR A 190 -10.66 14.42 -1.96
N ALA A 191 -10.50 14.66 -0.67
CA ALA A 191 -11.60 14.91 0.25
C ALA A 191 -12.16 16.35 0.17
N GLY A 192 -11.72 17.18 -0.78
CA GLY A 192 -12.20 18.54 -0.99
C GLY A 192 -11.63 19.58 -0.03
N GLY A 193 -10.56 19.25 0.71
CA GLY A 193 -9.83 20.16 1.57
C GLY A 193 -8.60 20.78 0.93
N VAL A 194 -7.95 21.67 1.67
CA VAL A 194 -6.66 22.30 1.34
C VAL A 194 -5.62 21.91 2.39
N ASN A 195 -4.50 21.36 1.94
CA ASN A 195 -3.34 21.16 2.79
C ASN A 195 -2.68 22.52 3.11
N VAL A 196 -2.65 22.88 4.39
CA VAL A 196 -2.11 24.18 4.81
C VAL A 196 -0.60 24.28 4.71
N MET A 197 0.12 23.15 4.54
CA MET A 197 1.57 23.08 4.39
C MET A 197 2.00 22.97 2.91
N SER A 198 1.52 23.85 2.03
CA SER A 198 1.75 23.79 0.59
C SER A 198 3.05 24.42 0.11
N ALA A 199 3.84 25.04 1.00
CA ALA A 199 5.07 25.77 0.63
C ALA A 199 6.30 24.86 0.40
N PHE A 200 6.18 23.55 0.59
CA PHE A 200 7.27 22.59 0.40
C PHE A 200 6.72 21.22 -0.02
N SER A 201 7.58 20.40 -0.62
CA SER A 201 7.28 19.01 -0.97
C SER A 201 7.80 18.06 0.10
N GLY A 202 7.12 16.92 0.28
CA GLY A 202 7.49 15.87 1.23
C GLY A 202 7.15 16.20 2.68
N TYR A 203 7.93 15.67 3.61
CA TYR A 203 7.71 15.85 5.05
C TYR A 203 8.81 16.71 5.66
N LYS A 204 8.42 17.63 6.57
CA LYS A 204 9.35 18.44 7.35
C LYS A 204 9.03 18.40 8.83
N PRO A 205 10.01 18.62 9.72
CA PRO A 205 9.74 18.78 11.14
C PRO A 205 8.67 19.84 11.41
N LEU A 206 7.82 19.60 12.41
CA LEU A 206 6.79 20.54 12.84
C LEU A 206 7.44 21.80 13.40
N ALA A 207 7.14 22.97 12.81
CA ALA A 207 7.54 24.28 13.29
C ALA A 207 6.32 25.03 13.85
N ALA A 208 6.39 25.46 15.12
CA ALA A 208 5.26 26.02 15.84
C ALA A 208 4.67 27.27 15.14
N GLU A 209 5.55 28.19 14.73
CA GLU A 209 5.15 29.46 14.10
C GLU A 209 4.45 29.21 12.76
N ALA A 210 4.98 28.29 11.96
CA ALA A 210 4.38 27.92 10.67
C ALA A 210 2.99 27.29 10.84
N VAL A 211 2.81 26.42 11.84
CA VAL A 211 1.53 25.76 12.12
C VAL A 211 0.50 26.75 12.62
N VAL A 212 0.89 27.66 13.52
CA VAL A 212 -0.01 28.71 14.04
C VAL A 212 -0.43 29.66 12.91
N ALA A 213 0.51 30.12 12.09
CA ALA A 213 0.22 31.00 10.93
C ALA A 213 -0.66 30.30 9.89
N ALA A 214 -0.47 29.00 9.70
CA ALA A 214 -1.27 28.19 8.79
C ALA A 214 -2.73 28.01 9.24
N ALA A 215 -3.05 28.22 10.52
CA ALA A 215 -4.42 28.22 11.09
C ALA A 215 -5.31 27.10 10.54
N PRO A 216 -4.98 25.80 10.72
CA PRO A 216 -5.80 24.70 10.23
C PRO A 216 -7.15 24.62 10.98
N ASP A 217 -8.20 24.20 10.25
CA ASP A 217 -9.53 23.91 10.81
C ASP A 217 -9.61 22.47 11.38
N VAL A 218 -8.77 21.57 10.84
CA VAL A 218 -8.71 20.16 11.24
C VAL A 218 -7.24 19.70 11.26
N ILE A 219 -6.86 18.98 12.30
CA ILE A 219 -5.62 18.23 12.35
C ILE A 219 -5.93 16.78 11.94
N VAL A 220 -5.26 16.30 10.91
CA VAL A 220 -5.32 14.91 10.45
C VAL A 220 -4.02 14.23 10.86
N THR A 221 -4.11 13.03 11.37
CA THR A 221 -2.95 12.20 11.72
C THR A 221 -3.29 10.73 11.39
N THR A 222 -2.65 9.78 12.06
CA THR A 222 -3.02 8.37 11.98
C THR A 222 -3.29 7.83 13.38
N LYS A 223 -4.10 6.76 13.48
CA LYS A 223 -4.32 6.07 14.76
C LYS A 223 -2.99 5.65 15.38
N GLN A 224 -2.12 5.05 14.56
CA GLN A 224 -0.79 4.61 15.00
C GLN A 224 0.08 5.79 15.45
N GLY A 225 -0.03 6.95 14.79
CA GLY A 225 0.66 8.18 15.19
C GLY A 225 0.14 8.71 16.53
N LEU A 226 -1.17 8.68 16.77
CA LEU A 226 -1.74 9.04 18.06
C LEU A 226 -1.27 8.09 19.16
N ASP A 227 -1.32 6.80 18.93
CA ASP A 227 -0.88 5.78 19.89
C ASP A 227 0.61 5.97 20.25
N ALA A 228 1.47 6.24 19.26
CA ALA A 228 2.91 6.48 19.45
C ALA A 228 3.19 7.78 20.25
N LEU A 229 2.30 8.76 20.18
CA LEU A 229 2.43 10.01 20.93
C LEU A 229 1.86 9.92 22.37
N GLY A 230 1.01 8.94 22.65
CA GLY A 230 0.26 8.84 23.92
C GLY A 230 -1.13 9.49 23.86
N GLY A 231 -1.70 9.64 22.65
CA GLY A 231 -3.07 10.10 22.43
C GLY A 231 -3.20 11.56 21.99
N MET A 232 -4.45 12.01 21.91
CA MET A 232 -4.80 13.35 21.41
C MET A 232 -4.19 14.47 22.25
N ASP A 233 -4.19 14.36 23.57
CA ASP A 233 -3.67 15.41 24.44
C ASP A 233 -2.16 15.58 24.25
N ALA A 234 -1.44 14.49 24.12
CA ALA A 234 -0.01 14.51 23.83
C ALA A 234 0.30 15.06 22.43
N LEU A 235 -0.56 14.83 21.44
CA LEU A 235 -0.46 15.47 20.14
C LEU A 235 -0.67 16.98 20.27
N LEU A 236 -1.76 17.43 20.92
CA LEU A 236 -2.09 18.84 21.06
C LEU A 236 -1.08 19.61 21.92
N ALA A 237 -0.36 18.95 22.81
CA ALA A 237 0.74 19.52 23.57
C ALA A 237 1.99 19.81 22.72
N ARG A 238 2.05 19.37 21.44
CA ARG A 238 3.16 19.69 20.55
C ARG A 238 3.17 21.18 20.21
N PRO A 239 4.36 21.76 19.98
CA PRO A 239 4.51 23.19 19.78
C PRO A 239 3.57 23.75 18.71
N GLY A 240 2.80 24.77 19.07
CA GLY A 240 1.89 25.49 18.18
C GLY A 240 0.52 24.83 17.95
N LEU A 241 0.35 23.51 18.10
CA LEU A 241 -0.90 22.83 17.73
C LEU A 241 -2.10 23.29 18.54
N ALA A 242 -1.97 23.42 19.86
CA ALA A 242 -3.05 23.88 20.75
C ALA A 242 -3.50 25.33 20.45
N LEU A 243 -2.65 26.14 19.83
CA LEU A 243 -2.94 27.53 19.51
C LEU A 243 -3.73 27.70 18.20
N THR A 244 -3.80 26.65 17.38
CA THR A 244 -4.56 26.65 16.10
C THR A 244 -6.08 26.60 16.34
N PRO A 245 -6.90 27.00 15.37
CA PRO A 245 -8.35 26.78 15.42
C PRO A 245 -8.72 25.30 15.64
N ALA A 246 -8.05 24.39 14.92
CA ALA A 246 -8.22 22.95 15.09
C ALA A 246 -7.89 22.46 16.50
N GLY A 247 -6.77 22.93 17.07
CA GLY A 247 -6.33 22.55 18.42
C GLY A 247 -7.28 23.05 19.51
N LYS A 248 -7.70 24.32 19.42
CA LYS A 248 -8.68 24.91 20.35
C LYS A 248 -10.03 24.20 20.33
N ALA A 249 -10.49 23.79 19.15
CA ALA A 249 -11.73 23.04 18.96
C ALA A 249 -11.56 21.53 19.14
N ARG A 250 -10.34 21.04 19.41
CA ARG A 250 -9.97 19.61 19.50
C ARG A 250 -10.39 18.79 18.28
N ARG A 251 -10.39 19.41 17.10
CA ARG A 251 -10.75 18.75 15.84
C ARG A 251 -9.55 17.97 15.30
N VAL A 252 -9.39 16.76 15.82
CA VAL A 252 -8.33 15.81 15.43
C VAL A 252 -8.97 14.56 14.84
N TYR A 253 -8.52 14.13 13.68
CA TYR A 253 -8.94 12.91 13.02
C TYR A 253 -7.74 11.98 12.83
N GLY A 254 -7.83 10.75 13.34
CA GLY A 254 -6.75 9.76 13.32
C GLY A 254 -7.22 8.40 12.82
N PRO A 255 -7.41 8.22 11.50
CA PRO A 255 -7.78 6.95 10.91
C PRO A 255 -6.62 5.96 10.90
N ASP A 256 -6.91 4.70 10.49
CA ASP A 256 -5.87 3.69 10.21
C ASP A 256 -4.84 4.20 9.20
N ALA A 257 -3.55 4.04 9.53
CA ALA A 257 -2.45 4.57 8.71
C ALA A 257 -2.43 3.98 7.29
N LEU A 258 -2.68 2.68 7.14
CA LEU A 258 -2.66 2.03 5.83
C LEU A 258 -3.86 2.48 4.98
N ALA A 259 -5.03 2.66 5.57
CA ALA A 259 -6.20 3.19 4.86
C ALA A 259 -5.96 4.63 4.40
N MET A 260 -5.33 5.47 5.26
CA MET A 260 -5.09 6.89 4.99
C MET A 260 -3.93 7.14 4.02
N LEU A 261 -2.85 6.37 4.10
CA LEU A 261 -1.59 6.67 3.38
C LEU A 261 -1.21 5.62 2.35
N GLY A 262 -1.84 4.44 2.39
CA GLY A 262 -1.42 3.31 1.57
C GLY A 262 -1.86 3.36 0.12
N PHE A 263 -2.89 4.13 -0.23
CA PHE A 263 -3.47 4.17 -1.57
C PHE A 263 -3.84 2.77 -2.10
N GLY A 264 -4.37 1.95 -1.19
CA GLY A 264 -4.88 0.60 -1.48
C GLY A 264 -6.38 0.58 -1.83
N PRO A 265 -6.99 -0.62 -1.93
CA PRO A 265 -8.39 -0.80 -2.32
C PRO A 265 -9.42 -0.06 -1.45
N ARG A 266 -9.08 0.33 -0.22
CA ARG A 266 -9.94 1.13 0.66
C ARG A 266 -9.89 2.64 0.37
N LEU A 267 -9.14 3.10 -0.64
CA LEU A 267 -8.98 4.54 -0.97
C LEU A 267 -10.33 5.29 -1.11
N PRO A 268 -11.33 4.81 -1.86
CA PRO A 268 -12.59 5.54 -1.99
C PRO A 268 -13.31 5.75 -0.65
N GLN A 269 -13.31 4.73 0.21
CA GLN A 269 -13.90 4.79 1.55
C GLN A 269 -13.13 5.78 2.44
N ALA A 270 -11.80 5.69 2.50
CA ALA A 270 -10.97 6.57 3.32
C ALA A 270 -11.11 8.05 2.91
N VAL A 271 -11.21 8.32 1.61
CA VAL A 271 -11.47 9.68 1.11
C VAL A 271 -12.86 10.18 1.54
N ARG A 272 -13.89 9.33 1.47
CA ARG A 272 -15.25 9.69 1.92
C ARG A 272 -15.28 9.99 3.42
N GLU A 273 -14.66 9.17 4.25
CA GLU A 273 -14.57 9.37 5.69
C GLU A 273 -13.86 10.70 6.03
N LEU A 274 -12.75 10.99 5.37
CA LEU A 274 -12.06 12.28 5.52
C LEU A 274 -12.93 13.45 5.05
N ALA A 275 -13.67 13.29 3.95
CA ALA A 275 -14.59 14.32 3.45
C ALA A 275 -15.71 14.65 4.45
N VAL A 276 -16.25 13.65 5.14
CA VAL A 276 -17.21 13.86 6.24
C VAL A 276 -16.58 14.68 7.37
N VAL A 277 -15.37 14.34 7.79
CA VAL A 277 -14.63 15.07 8.84
C VAL A 277 -14.36 16.52 8.43
N LEU A 278 -14.03 16.76 7.17
CA LEU A 278 -13.82 18.09 6.61
C LEU A 278 -15.15 18.87 6.40
N GLY A 279 -16.28 18.18 6.47
CA GLY A 279 -17.61 18.76 6.21
C GLY A 279 -17.85 19.04 4.73
N THR A 280 -17.19 18.32 3.84
CA THR A 280 -17.35 18.38 2.39
C THR A 280 -18.27 17.28 1.84
N ALA A 281 -18.64 16.30 2.65
CA ALA A 281 -19.63 15.29 2.35
C ALA A 281 -20.56 15.08 3.56
N ALA A 282 -21.77 14.56 3.29
CA ALA A 282 -22.68 14.09 4.34
C ALA A 282 -22.16 12.77 4.95
N ALA A 283 -22.49 12.53 6.21
CA ALA A 283 -22.16 11.33 6.94
C ALA A 283 -22.86 10.07 6.39
#